data_02e264e122e844c2da49cd2f13a0e5b0
#
_entry.id   02e264e122e844c2da49cd2f13a0e5b0
#
_cell.length_a   1.000
_cell.length_b   1.000
_cell.length_c   1.000
_cell.angle_alpha   90.00
_cell.angle_beta   90.00
_cell.angle_gamma   90.00
#
_symmetry.space_group_name_H-M   'P 1'
#
loop_
_entity.id
_entity.type
_entity.pdbx_description
1 polymer ?
#
loop_
_entity_poly.entity_id
_entity_poly.type
_entity_poly.pdbx_seq_one_letter_code
_entity_poly.pdbx_strand_id
1 'polypeptide(L)'
;GWLSKHSVGIYSTRPPLKPWQQQDNTGLQAQLDERPEVEMDFSPNGSGVVETYTVTYAKGQPVTGVIIGRMTATGKRFVASTPEGDTDSLMELLSSDPIGRSCEVIATAEGNRAVFDTDKLEALKPVRAIRFRDSYEYCQVEQLGSILEVRINRPDCGNCLHPMANAELSEIFDVFETDDSLRVAILTATKDSTAFCKGKDLKYLASGKRDCTPSGGFGGITHRRGRVKPIIAAVNGPAIGGGMEIVLACDLALAADNASFALPESRVGQVATNGGIDRLVRQLPPKQAVEILLTGRVMSAEEAREFGIVNAVVPPEQLINEARKLATSIADNAPLSVQSI
;
A
#
# COMPACT_ATOMS: atom_id res chain seq x y z
N GLY A 1 -3.19 15.91 -5.18
CA GLY A 1 -4.08 16.29 -4.11
C GLY A 1 -5.53 15.99 -4.40
N TRP A 2 -5.89 14.75 -4.35
CA TRP A 2 -7.28 14.33 -4.51
C TRP A 2 -8.06 14.75 -3.25
N LEU A 3 -8.96 15.72 -3.36
CA LEU A 3 -9.86 16.14 -2.29
C LEU A 3 -9.22 16.54 -0.94
N SER A 4 -7.90 16.73 -0.90
CA SER A 4 -7.19 17.12 0.33
C SER A 4 -7.21 18.64 0.60
N LYS A 5 -7.65 19.42 -0.38
CA LYS A 5 -7.80 20.88 -0.24
C LYS A 5 -9.20 21.27 -0.66
N HIS A 6 -9.91 21.95 0.24
CA HIS A 6 -11.22 22.52 -0.01
C HIS A 6 -11.11 24.03 -0.02
N SER A 7 -11.77 24.68 -0.96
CA SER A 7 -11.94 26.12 -0.97
C SER A 7 -13.42 26.45 -1.12
N VAL A 8 -13.89 27.38 -0.33
CA VAL A 8 -15.25 27.92 -0.43
C VAL A 8 -15.14 29.37 -0.86
N GLY A 9 -15.79 29.73 -1.96
CA GLY A 9 -15.90 31.09 -2.44
C GLY A 9 -17.26 31.66 -2.10
N ILE A 10 -17.28 32.85 -1.49
CA ILE A 10 -18.51 33.64 -1.29
C ILE A 10 -18.51 34.71 -2.37
N TYR A 11 -19.51 34.69 -3.23
CA TYR A 11 -19.67 35.64 -4.33
C TYR A 11 -20.78 36.63 -3.98
N SER A 12 -20.54 37.92 -4.24
CA SER A 12 -21.50 38.99 -4.04
C SER A 12 -21.61 39.88 -5.27
N THR A 13 -22.82 40.30 -5.62
CA THR A 13 -23.05 41.29 -6.68
C THR A 13 -22.78 42.72 -6.20
N ARG A 14 -22.49 42.91 -4.91
CA ARG A 14 -22.12 44.22 -4.36
C ARG A 14 -20.61 44.30 -4.20
N PRO A 15 -19.98 45.42 -4.57
CA PRO A 15 -18.54 45.61 -4.35
C PRO A 15 -18.22 45.49 -2.85
N PRO A 16 -17.04 44.94 -2.48
CA PRO A 16 -16.63 44.88 -1.09
C PRO A 16 -16.44 46.31 -0.52
N LEU A 17 -16.84 46.50 0.72
CA LEU A 17 -16.69 47.79 1.43
C LEU A 17 -15.22 48.14 1.70
N LYS A 18 -14.33 47.16 1.65
CA LYS A 18 -12.89 47.32 1.83
C LYS A 18 -12.17 46.52 0.72
N PRO A 19 -11.01 47.00 0.25
CA PRO A 19 -10.17 46.21 -0.67
C PRO A 19 -9.89 44.81 -0.14
N TRP A 20 -9.91 43.82 -1.01
CA TRP A 20 -9.56 42.45 -0.64
C TRP A 20 -8.13 42.39 -0.10
N GLN A 21 -7.97 41.76 1.03
CA GLN A 21 -6.66 41.48 1.61
C GLN A 21 -6.57 39.97 1.81
N GLN A 22 -5.42 39.40 1.44
CA GLN A 22 -5.12 38.02 1.73
C GLN A 22 -5.10 37.85 3.26
N GLN A 23 -5.96 36.99 3.77
CA GLN A 23 -5.94 36.67 5.20
C GLN A 23 -4.75 35.75 5.51
N ASP A 24 -4.05 36.08 6.57
CA ASP A 24 -3.07 35.17 7.14
C ASP A 24 -3.81 34.06 7.91
N ASN A 25 -3.78 32.86 7.35
CA ASN A 25 -4.40 31.68 7.93
C ASN A 25 -3.44 30.87 8.84
N THR A 26 -2.24 31.39 9.11
CA THR A 26 -1.21 30.68 9.91
C THR A 26 -1.73 30.29 11.28
N GLY A 27 -2.46 31.16 11.95
CA GLY A 27 -3.07 30.88 13.25
C GLY A 27 -4.17 29.81 13.20
N LEU A 28 -4.95 29.77 12.11
CA LEU A 28 -5.95 28.72 11.90
C LEU A 28 -5.29 27.37 11.60
N GLN A 29 -4.24 27.38 10.80
CA GLN A 29 -3.47 26.18 10.51
C GLN A 29 -2.84 25.59 11.78
N ALA A 30 -2.23 26.44 12.62
CA ALA A 30 -1.69 26.02 13.91
C ALA A 30 -2.75 25.36 14.81
N GLN A 31 -3.97 25.95 14.88
CA GLN A 31 -5.08 25.34 15.64
C GLN A 31 -5.53 23.99 15.05
N LEU A 32 -5.41 23.79 13.74
CA LEU A 32 -5.72 22.50 13.10
C LEU A 32 -4.62 21.48 13.39
N ASP A 33 -3.36 21.89 13.39
CA ASP A 33 -2.19 21.05 13.64
C ASP A 33 -2.11 20.62 15.12
N GLU A 34 -2.65 21.42 16.04
CA GLU A 34 -2.76 21.07 17.47
C GLU A 34 -3.87 20.04 17.77
N ARG A 35 -4.76 19.76 16.81
CA ARG A 35 -5.79 18.75 17.03
C ARG A 35 -5.17 17.36 17.11
N PRO A 36 -5.59 16.55 18.09
CA PRO A 36 -5.09 15.18 18.19
C PRO A 36 -5.40 14.41 16.89
N GLU A 37 -4.41 13.67 16.41
CA GLU A 37 -4.62 12.77 15.27
C GLU A 37 -5.70 11.75 15.61
N VAL A 38 -6.55 11.47 14.63
CA VAL A 38 -7.61 10.49 14.78
C VAL A 38 -7.01 9.10 14.65
N GLU A 39 -6.98 8.37 15.75
CA GLU A 39 -6.56 6.97 15.71
C GLU A 39 -7.51 6.13 14.85
N MET A 40 -6.92 5.41 13.88
CA MET A 40 -7.65 4.53 12.97
C MET A 40 -7.45 3.06 13.36
N ASP A 41 -8.53 2.29 13.28
CA ASP A 41 -8.50 0.84 13.31
C ASP A 41 -8.57 0.33 11.87
N PHE A 42 -7.48 -0.25 11.39
CA PHE A 42 -7.40 -0.76 10.01
C PHE A 42 -7.90 -2.20 9.88
N SER A 43 -8.09 -2.89 11.00
CA SER A 43 -8.61 -4.26 11.06
C SER A 43 -9.71 -4.37 12.12
N PRO A 44 -10.79 -3.56 11.99
CA PRO A 44 -11.83 -3.50 13.00
C PRO A 44 -12.54 -4.86 13.12
N ASN A 45 -12.87 -5.22 14.37
CA ASN A 45 -13.64 -6.42 14.68
C ASN A 45 -14.53 -6.17 15.89
N GLY A 46 -15.84 -6.21 15.71
CA GLY A 46 -16.85 -6.01 16.75
C GLY A 46 -17.73 -4.80 16.51
N SER A 47 -18.40 -4.34 17.55
CA SER A 47 -19.40 -3.27 17.47
C SER A 47 -18.77 -1.89 17.29
N GLY A 48 -19.36 -1.12 16.42
CA GLY A 48 -19.04 0.28 16.16
C GLY A 48 -20.28 1.14 16.03
N VAL A 49 -20.08 2.46 16.04
CA VAL A 49 -21.12 3.47 15.85
C VAL A 49 -20.83 4.28 14.59
N VAL A 50 -21.82 4.47 13.75
CA VAL A 50 -21.71 5.23 12.50
C VAL A 50 -21.52 6.71 12.80
N GLU A 51 -20.45 7.33 12.32
CA GLU A 51 -20.21 8.79 12.39
C GLU A 51 -20.61 9.50 11.11
N THR A 52 -20.37 8.86 9.97
CA THR A 52 -20.81 9.36 8.65
C THR A 52 -20.82 8.24 7.63
N TYR A 53 -21.45 8.46 6.49
CA TYR A 53 -21.54 7.47 5.43
C TYR A 53 -21.70 8.12 4.07
N THR A 54 -21.50 7.32 3.03
CA THR A 54 -21.88 7.66 1.65
C THR A 54 -22.28 6.40 0.90
N VAL A 55 -23.03 6.58 -0.17
CA VAL A 55 -23.41 5.48 -1.07
C VAL A 55 -22.83 5.75 -2.45
N THR A 56 -22.16 4.77 -3.01
CA THR A 56 -21.65 4.82 -4.38
C THR A 56 -22.70 4.31 -5.36
N TYR A 57 -22.72 4.89 -6.56
CA TYR A 57 -23.66 4.56 -7.61
C TYR A 57 -22.93 4.10 -8.88
N ALA A 58 -23.47 3.08 -9.54
CA ALA A 58 -23.06 2.69 -10.89
C ALA A 58 -24.30 2.63 -11.78
N LYS A 59 -24.23 3.32 -12.93
CA LYS A 59 -25.36 3.42 -13.89
C LYS A 59 -26.68 3.87 -13.24
N GLY A 60 -26.59 4.78 -12.26
CA GLY A 60 -27.76 5.30 -11.54
C GLY A 60 -28.37 4.39 -10.47
N GLN A 61 -27.76 3.21 -10.25
CA GLN A 61 -28.16 2.29 -9.18
C GLN A 61 -27.16 2.34 -8.03
N PRO A 62 -27.63 2.30 -6.77
CA PRO A 62 -26.76 2.20 -5.61
C PRO A 62 -26.02 0.86 -5.62
N VAL A 63 -24.72 0.87 -5.32
CA VAL A 63 -23.88 -0.34 -5.41
C VAL A 63 -23.27 -0.70 -4.08
N THR A 64 -22.71 0.28 -3.36
CA THR A 64 -21.97 0.03 -2.13
C THR A 64 -22.14 1.19 -1.17
N GLY A 65 -22.44 0.91 0.07
CA GLY A 65 -22.35 1.86 1.16
C GLY A 65 -20.90 1.91 1.70
N VAL A 66 -20.39 3.10 1.97
CA VAL A 66 -19.13 3.30 2.67
C VAL A 66 -19.45 3.99 4.00
N ILE A 67 -19.02 3.39 5.09
CA ILE A 67 -19.30 3.82 6.45
C ILE A 67 -17.99 4.22 7.12
N ILE A 68 -17.96 5.39 7.70
CA ILE A 68 -16.95 5.80 8.67
C ILE A 68 -17.63 5.77 10.05
N GLY A 69 -17.03 5.02 10.95
CA GLY A 69 -17.58 4.88 12.30
C GLY A 69 -16.48 4.80 13.34
N ARG A 70 -16.90 4.62 14.58
CA ARG A 70 -16.02 4.54 15.74
C ARG A 70 -16.27 3.22 16.47
N MET A 71 -15.20 2.47 16.72
CA MET A 71 -15.26 1.23 17.50
C MET A 71 -15.69 1.51 18.93
N THR A 72 -16.70 0.81 19.40
CA THR A 72 -17.22 0.98 20.77
C THR A 72 -16.19 0.60 21.83
N ALA A 73 -15.42 -0.44 21.59
CA ALA A 73 -14.45 -0.97 22.56
C ALA A 73 -13.16 -0.11 22.65
N THR A 74 -12.67 0.44 21.54
CA THR A 74 -11.36 1.10 21.50
C THR A 74 -11.44 2.60 21.30
N GLY A 75 -12.59 3.13 20.86
CA GLY A 75 -12.75 4.51 20.49
C GLY A 75 -12.05 4.89 19.17
N LYS A 76 -11.37 3.96 18.49
CA LYS A 76 -10.70 4.20 17.22
C LYS A 76 -11.70 4.29 16.07
N ARG A 77 -11.40 5.12 15.09
CA ARG A 77 -12.21 5.19 13.87
C ARG A 77 -11.92 4.03 12.93
N PHE A 78 -12.93 3.63 12.20
CA PHE A 78 -12.80 2.66 11.11
C PHE A 78 -13.44 3.18 9.82
N VAL A 79 -13.03 2.60 8.71
CA VAL A 79 -13.71 2.73 7.42
C VAL A 79 -14.08 1.32 6.97
N ALA A 80 -15.34 1.11 6.62
CA ALA A 80 -15.85 -0.16 6.14
C ALA A 80 -16.86 0.06 5.01
N SER A 81 -17.04 -0.94 4.14
CA SER A 81 -18.10 -0.94 3.13
C SER A 81 -19.18 -1.96 3.48
N THR A 82 -20.38 -1.76 2.97
CA THR A 82 -21.39 -2.82 3.00
C THR A 82 -20.90 -4.03 2.20
N PRO A 83 -21.25 -5.27 2.60
CA PRO A 83 -20.93 -6.47 1.81
C PRO A 83 -21.47 -6.36 0.37
N GLU A 84 -20.78 -6.99 -0.56
CA GLU A 84 -21.26 -7.06 -1.95
C GLU A 84 -22.57 -7.84 -2.03
N GLY A 85 -23.58 -7.25 -2.67
CA GLY A 85 -24.92 -7.83 -2.78
C GLY A 85 -25.80 -7.70 -1.53
N ASP A 86 -25.34 -7.08 -0.44
CA ASP A 86 -26.19 -6.78 0.72
C ASP A 86 -27.08 -5.56 0.46
N THR A 87 -28.21 -5.82 -0.20
CA THR A 87 -29.20 -4.80 -0.52
C THR A 87 -29.85 -4.20 0.72
N ASP A 88 -30.00 -4.96 1.80
CA ASP A 88 -30.69 -4.52 3.01
C ASP A 88 -29.87 -3.47 3.75
N SER A 89 -28.58 -3.74 4.00
CA SER A 89 -27.68 -2.73 4.59
C SER A 89 -27.55 -1.49 3.71
N LEU A 90 -27.58 -1.65 2.38
CA LEU A 90 -27.55 -0.54 1.45
C LEU A 90 -28.85 0.27 1.48
N MET A 91 -30.01 -0.40 1.52
CA MET A 91 -31.32 0.26 1.65
C MET A 91 -31.46 0.96 3.00
N GLU A 92 -30.86 0.43 4.04
CA GLU A 92 -30.83 1.06 5.36
C GLU A 92 -30.10 2.41 5.33
N LEU A 93 -28.95 2.48 4.63
CA LEU A 93 -28.21 3.73 4.42
C LEU A 93 -28.99 4.75 3.57
N LEU A 94 -29.92 4.29 2.72
CA LEU A 94 -30.69 5.14 1.82
C LEU A 94 -32.02 5.63 2.42
N SER A 95 -32.65 4.82 3.28
CA SER A 95 -34.00 5.05 3.77
C SER A 95 -34.09 5.69 5.15
N SER A 96 -33.00 5.63 5.94
CA SER A 96 -32.93 6.22 7.28
C SER A 96 -31.63 6.99 7.45
N ASP A 97 -31.55 7.86 8.46
CA ASP A 97 -30.27 8.46 8.85
C ASP A 97 -29.58 7.51 9.84
N PRO A 98 -28.53 6.79 9.42
CA PRO A 98 -27.85 5.81 10.25
C PRO A 98 -26.81 6.45 11.20
N ILE A 99 -26.62 7.77 11.19
CA ILE A 99 -25.65 8.45 12.06
C ILE A 99 -26.01 8.21 13.53
N GLY A 100 -25.03 7.78 14.32
CA GLY A 100 -25.20 7.41 15.72
C GLY A 100 -25.74 6.00 15.94
N ARG A 101 -26.07 5.26 14.89
CA ARG A 101 -26.55 3.87 14.98
C ARG A 101 -25.40 2.90 15.14
N SER A 102 -25.64 1.82 15.90
CA SER A 102 -24.68 0.72 16.02
C SER A 102 -24.64 -0.12 14.75
N CYS A 103 -23.48 -0.58 14.40
CA CYS A 103 -23.21 -1.57 13.34
C CYS A 103 -22.16 -2.55 13.83
N GLU A 104 -22.19 -3.76 13.27
CA GLU A 104 -21.09 -4.71 13.44
C GLU A 104 -20.12 -4.58 12.29
N VAL A 105 -18.83 -4.57 12.63
CA VAL A 105 -17.76 -4.36 11.67
C VAL A 105 -16.77 -5.50 11.80
N ILE A 106 -16.29 -5.97 10.65
CA ILE A 106 -15.30 -7.05 10.58
C ILE A 106 -14.31 -6.80 9.44
N ALA A 107 -13.05 -7.05 9.71
CA ALA A 107 -12.03 -7.09 8.68
C ALA A 107 -12.13 -8.40 7.88
N THR A 108 -12.20 -8.31 6.56
CA THR A 108 -12.20 -9.45 5.64
C THR A 108 -11.05 -9.34 4.64
N ALA A 109 -10.72 -10.42 3.96
CA ALA A 109 -9.70 -10.42 2.91
C ALA A 109 -9.97 -9.40 1.78
N GLU A 110 -11.23 -8.99 1.61
CA GLU A 110 -11.67 -8.02 0.62
C GLU A 110 -11.79 -6.59 1.17
N GLY A 111 -11.34 -6.36 2.40
CA GLY A 111 -11.44 -5.11 3.14
C GLY A 111 -12.48 -5.16 4.25
N ASN A 112 -12.59 -4.09 5.03
CA ASN A 112 -13.51 -4.05 6.15
C ASN A 112 -14.97 -4.02 5.67
N ARG A 113 -15.83 -4.81 6.32
CA ARG A 113 -17.26 -4.87 6.05
C ARG A 113 -18.04 -4.47 7.30
N ALA A 114 -19.10 -3.67 7.09
CA ALA A 114 -20.03 -3.28 8.14
C ALA A 114 -21.44 -3.72 7.78
N VAL A 115 -22.13 -4.29 8.76
CA VAL A 115 -23.52 -4.73 8.66
C VAL A 115 -24.34 -4.16 9.81
N PHE A 116 -25.62 -3.94 9.58
CA PHE A 116 -26.56 -3.50 10.62
C PHE A 116 -27.30 -4.67 11.27
N ASP A 117 -27.23 -5.84 10.65
CA ASP A 117 -27.84 -7.09 11.13
C ASP A 117 -26.73 -8.08 11.51
N THR A 118 -26.69 -8.49 12.79
CA THR A 118 -25.70 -9.40 13.32
C THR A 118 -25.74 -10.78 12.67
N ASP A 119 -26.90 -11.24 12.21
CA ASP A 119 -27.05 -12.54 11.55
C ASP A 119 -26.26 -12.61 10.23
N LYS A 120 -26.02 -11.46 9.61
CA LYS A 120 -25.21 -11.33 8.39
C LYS A 120 -23.71 -11.41 8.66
N LEU A 121 -23.30 -11.19 9.90
CA LEU A 121 -21.88 -11.26 10.27
C LEU A 121 -21.30 -12.67 10.13
N GLU A 122 -22.12 -13.71 10.42
CA GLU A 122 -21.69 -15.10 10.29
C GLU A 122 -21.39 -15.52 8.85
N ALA A 123 -22.03 -14.86 7.89
CA ALA A 123 -21.77 -15.09 6.46
C ALA A 123 -20.47 -14.43 5.99
N LEU A 124 -19.98 -13.40 6.72
CA LEU A 124 -18.73 -12.72 6.45
C LEU A 124 -17.59 -13.53 7.07
N LYS A 125 -16.72 -14.06 6.22
CA LYS A 125 -15.53 -14.76 6.71
C LYS A 125 -14.59 -13.74 7.33
N PRO A 126 -14.36 -13.77 8.67
CA PRO A 126 -13.37 -12.90 9.29
C PRO A 126 -12.01 -13.18 8.65
N VAL A 127 -11.16 -12.15 8.63
CA VAL A 127 -9.72 -12.42 8.50
C VAL A 127 -9.38 -13.29 9.70
N ARG A 128 -9.27 -14.60 9.50
CA ARG A 128 -8.73 -15.51 10.52
C ARG A 128 -7.37 -14.97 10.93
N ALA A 129 -6.96 -15.24 12.17
CA ALA A 129 -5.62 -14.92 12.66
C ALA A 129 -4.64 -15.10 11.49
N ILE A 130 -4.11 -13.96 11.02
CA ILE A 130 -3.44 -13.86 9.74
C ILE A 130 -2.30 -14.87 9.77
N ARG A 131 -2.43 -15.95 9.01
CA ARG A 131 -1.41 -16.97 8.85
C ARG A 131 -1.11 -17.11 7.38
N PHE A 132 0.12 -17.45 7.06
CA PHE A 132 0.46 -17.80 5.68
C PHE A 132 -0.48 -18.92 5.20
N ARG A 133 -0.89 -18.80 3.93
CA ARG A 133 -1.60 -19.90 3.26
C ARG A 133 -0.63 -21.07 3.07
N ASP A 134 -1.17 -22.26 2.92
CA ASP A 134 -0.37 -23.45 2.57
C ASP A 134 0.32 -23.29 1.21
N SER A 135 -0.26 -22.50 0.31
CA SER A 135 0.32 -22.14 -0.99
C SER A 135 -0.26 -20.83 -1.51
N TYR A 136 0.53 -20.13 -2.30
CA TYR A 136 0.17 -18.94 -3.07
C TYR A 136 0.32 -19.25 -4.57
N GLU A 137 -0.49 -18.66 -5.40
CA GLU A 137 -0.45 -18.87 -6.85
C GLU A 137 0.67 -18.04 -7.51
N TYR A 138 0.85 -16.81 -7.02
CA TYR A 138 1.74 -15.81 -7.63
C TYR A 138 2.97 -15.49 -6.78
N CYS A 139 3.09 -16.11 -5.63
CA CYS A 139 4.20 -15.91 -4.71
C CYS A 139 4.68 -17.24 -4.11
N GLN A 140 5.92 -17.26 -3.66
CA GLN A 140 6.46 -18.31 -2.82
C GLN A 140 6.92 -17.69 -1.50
N VAL A 141 6.68 -18.36 -0.39
CA VAL A 141 7.02 -17.90 0.95
C VAL A 141 7.82 -18.98 1.64
N GLU A 142 8.93 -18.59 2.25
CA GLU A 142 9.78 -19.48 3.05
C GLU A 142 10.15 -18.77 4.35
N GLN A 143 9.91 -19.41 5.48
CA GLN A 143 10.34 -18.91 6.79
C GLN A 143 11.68 -19.56 7.17
N LEU A 144 12.68 -18.72 7.41
CA LEU A 144 14.02 -19.11 7.81
C LEU A 144 14.31 -18.56 9.22
N GLY A 145 13.83 -19.26 10.24
CA GLY A 145 13.85 -18.74 11.62
C GLY A 145 13.02 -17.49 11.75
N SER A 146 13.65 -16.34 12.08
CA SER A 146 12.98 -15.04 12.21
C SER A 146 12.99 -14.22 10.91
N ILE A 147 13.43 -14.79 9.80
CA ILE A 147 13.49 -14.15 8.48
C ILE A 147 12.40 -14.74 7.59
N LEU A 148 11.64 -13.86 6.94
CA LEU A 148 10.68 -14.22 5.92
C LEU A 148 11.29 -13.98 4.53
N GLU A 149 11.35 -15.01 3.70
CA GLU A 149 11.74 -14.87 2.30
C GLU A 149 10.51 -14.97 1.41
N VAL A 150 10.24 -13.91 0.65
CA VAL A 150 9.09 -13.78 -0.26
C VAL A 150 9.62 -13.69 -1.69
N ARG A 151 9.15 -14.59 -2.55
CA ARG A 151 9.53 -14.61 -3.97
C ARG A 151 8.33 -14.35 -4.85
N ILE A 152 8.42 -13.36 -5.72
CA ILE A 152 7.44 -13.14 -6.78
C ILE A 152 7.58 -14.28 -7.78
N ASN A 153 6.47 -14.92 -8.14
CA ASN A 153 6.45 -16.13 -8.98
C ASN A 153 5.51 -15.97 -10.17
N ARG A 154 5.91 -15.10 -11.12
CA ARG A 154 5.24 -14.93 -12.42
C ARG A 154 6.28 -14.80 -13.54
N PRO A 155 7.17 -15.80 -13.72
CA PRO A 155 8.33 -15.71 -14.62
C PRO A 155 7.92 -15.46 -16.08
N ASP A 156 6.80 -16.05 -16.54
CA ASP A 156 6.33 -15.96 -17.92
C ASP A 156 6.01 -14.53 -18.40
N CYS A 157 5.75 -13.60 -17.46
CA CYS A 157 5.48 -12.21 -17.79
C CYS A 157 6.48 -11.22 -17.16
N GLY A 158 7.67 -11.73 -16.77
CA GLY A 158 8.71 -10.91 -16.11
C GLY A 158 8.24 -10.33 -14.78
N ASN A 159 7.46 -11.10 -14.03
CA ASN A 159 6.90 -10.74 -12.72
C ASN A 159 6.05 -9.45 -12.74
N CYS A 160 5.38 -9.16 -13.86
CA CYS A 160 4.36 -8.12 -13.86
C CYS A 160 3.23 -8.46 -12.89
N LEU A 161 2.80 -7.49 -12.10
CA LEU A 161 1.77 -7.71 -11.07
C LEU A 161 0.39 -7.26 -11.55
N HIS A 162 -0.56 -8.17 -11.48
CA HIS A 162 -2.00 -7.92 -11.61
C HIS A 162 -2.65 -7.86 -10.22
N PRO A 163 -3.94 -7.48 -10.09
CA PRO A 163 -4.60 -7.32 -8.79
C PRO A 163 -4.46 -8.50 -7.84
N MET A 164 -4.59 -9.75 -8.32
CA MET A 164 -4.51 -10.93 -7.47
C MET A 164 -3.09 -11.14 -6.91
N ALA A 165 -2.04 -10.93 -7.73
CA ALA A 165 -0.67 -11.01 -7.25
C ALA A 165 -0.34 -9.90 -6.23
N ASN A 166 -0.88 -8.68 -6.44
CA ASN A 166 -0.76 -7.61 -5.45
C ASN A 166 -1.49 -7.95 -4.15
N ALA A 167 -2.65 -8.62 -4.23
CA ALA A 167 -3.41 -9.05 -3.06
C ALA A 167 -2.65 -10.13 -2.25
N GLU A 168 -2.05 -11.13 -2.93
CA GLU A 168 -1.22 -12.13 -2.24
C GLU A 168 -0.02 -11.49 -1.53
N LEU A 169 0.70 -10.60 -2.19
CA LEU A 169 1.82 -9.89 -1.55
C LEU A 169 1.35 -9.06 -0.37
N SER A 170 0.21 -8.38 -0.49
CA SER A 170 -0.35 -7.60 0.62
C SER A 170 -0.68 -8.48 1.81
N GLU A 171 -1.33 -9.63 1.59
CA GLU A 171 -1.65 -10.61 2.63
C GLU A 171 -0.38 -11.16 3.29
N ILE A 172 0.64 -11.51 2.49
CA ILE A 172 1.91 -12.00 3.02
C ILE A 172 2.55 -10.97 3.96
N PHE A 173 2.56 -9.69 3.56
CA PHE A 173 3.10 -8.63 4.40
C PHE A 173 2.20 -8.27 5.59
N ASP A 174 0.88 -8.54 5.54
CA ASP A 174 0.00 -8.43 6.71
C ASP A 174 0.39 -9.49 7.77
N VAL A 175 0.61 -10.74 7.34
CA VAL A 175 1.13 -11.81 8.23
C VAL A 175 2.49 -11.42 8.81
N PHE A 176 3.42 -10.97 7.95
CA PHE A 176 4.76 -10.57 8.38
C PHE A 176 4.73 -9.51 9.49
N GLU A 177 3.92 -8.47 9.34
CA GLU A 177 3.83 -7.40 10.34
C GLU A 177 3.24 -7.88 11.68
N THR A 178 2.31 -8.84 11.66
CA THR A 178 1.60 -9.31 12.86
C THR A 178 2.23 -10.52 13.55
N ASP A 179 3.14 -11.23 12.89
CA ASP A 179 3.81 -12.41 13.45
C ASP A 179 5.07 -12.01 14.23
N ASP A 180 5.01 -12.01 15.55
CA ASP A 180 6.12 -11.63 16.44
C ASP A 180 7.37 -12.52 16.30
N SER A 181 7.24 -13.71 15.72
CA SER A 181 8.36 -14.60 15.43
C SER A 181 9.23 -14.10 14.25
N LEU A 182 8.65 -13.24 13.39
CA LEU A 182 9.30 -12.69 12.21
C LEU A 182 9.86 -11.30 12.50
N ARG A 183 11.09 -11.02 12.07
CA ARG A 183 11.80 -9.78 12.34
C ARG A 183 12.20 -9.01 11.09
N VAL A 184 12.54 -9.71 10.00
CA VAL A 184 13.03 -9.13 8.74
C VAL A 184 12.42 -9.90 7.57
N ALA A 185 12.02 -9.20 6.51
CA ALA A 185 11.64 -9.85 5.26
C ALA A 185 12.66 -9.59 4.15
N ILE A 186 12.83 -10.59 3.28
CA ILE A 186 13.56 -10.48 2.01
C ILE A 186 12.55 -10.63 0.89
N LEU A 187 12.47 -9.65 0.00
CA LEU A 187 11.64 -9.71 -1.19
C LEU A 187 12.51 -9.89 -2.43
N THR A 188 12.27 -10.94 -3.19
CA THR A 188 13.01 -11.27 -4.42
C THR A 188 12.08 -11.89 -5.46
N ALA A 189 12.62 -12.46 -6.53
CA ALA A 189 11.88 -13.26 -7.50
C ALA A 189 12.37 -14.71 -7.51
N THR A 190 11.57 -15.62 -8.10
CA THR A 190 11.99 -17.01 -8.29
C THR A 190 13.22 -17.11 -9.20
N LYS A 191 14.00 -18.20 -9.07
CA LYS A 191 15.28 -18.38 -9.79
C LYS A 191 15.13 -18.45 -11.30
N ASP A 192 14.01 -18.95 -11.77
CA ASP A 192 13.66 -19.07 -13.19
C ASP A 192 13.16 -17.77 -13.81
N SER A 193 13.01 -16.74 -13.00
CA SER A 193 12.58 -15.44 -13.48
C SER A 193 13.72 -14.64 -14.08
N THR A 194 13.46 -14.02 -15.24
CA THR A 194 14.39 -13.12 -15.93
C THR A 194 14.30 -11.67 -15.42
N ALA A 195 13.44 -11.40 -14.45
CA ALA A 195 13.25 -10.07 -13.90
C ALA A 195 12.85 -10.15 -12.41
N PHE A 196 13.23 -9.14 -11.65
CA PHE A 196 12.67 -8.94 -10.32
C PHE A 196 11.17 -8.61 -10.43
N CYS A 197 10.82 -7.52 -11.10
CA CYS A 197 9.45 -7.14 -11.40
C CYS A 197 9.42 -6.05 -12.48
N LYS A 198 8.69 -6.28 -13.56
CA LYS A 198 8.53 -5.29 -14.65
C LYS A 198 7.31 -4.37 -14.48
N GLY A 199 6.77 -4.29 -13.25
CA GLY A 199 5.69 -3.38 -12.90
C GLY A 199 4.30 -3.95 -13.17
N LYS A 200 3.39 -3.10 -13.59
CA LYS A 200 1.98 -3.45 -13.77
C LYS A 200 1.76 -4.36 -14.97
N ASP A 201 0.86 -5.36 -14.82
CA ASP A 201 0.48 -6.25 -15.91
C ASP A 201 -0.45 -5.54 -16.89
N LEU A 202 0.12 -4.92 -17.90
CA LEU A 202 -0.63 -4.17 -18.93
C LEU A 202 -1.49 -5.08 -19.81
N LYS A 203 -1.15 -6.37 -19.96
CA LYS A 203 -1.97 -7.34 -20.70
C LYS A 203 -3.26 -7.63 -19.93
N TYR A 204 -3.15 -7.77 -18.62
CA TYR A 204 -4.31 -7.92 -17.76
C TYR A 204 -5.26 -6.72 -17.88
N LEU A 205 -4.74 -5.50 -17.85
CA LEU A 205 -5.54 -4.27 -18.02
C LEU A 205 -6.20 -4.19 -19.40
N ALA A 206 -5.45 -4.49 -20.46
CA ALA A 206 -5.94 -4.48 -21.83
C ALA A 206 -7.09 -5.50 -22.06
N SER A 207 -7.23 -6.52 -21.20
CA SER A 207 -8.34 -7.48 -21.24
C SER A 207 -9.66 -6.92 -20.70
N GLY A 208 -9.71 -5.64 -20.29
CA GLY A 208 -10.90 -4.97 -19.75
C GLY A 208 -11.27 -5.38 -18.32
N LYS A 209 -10.41 -6.13 -17.64
CA LYS A 209 -10.61 -6.53 -16.25
C LYS A 209 -10.35 -5.34 -15.32
N ARG A 210 -11.05 -5.34 -14.19
CA ARG A 210 -10.94 -4.27 -13.19
C ARG A 210 -9.54 -4.25 -12.59
N ASP A 211 -8.97 -3.05 -12.55
CA ASP A 211 -7.74 -2.77 -11.81
C ASP A 211 -8.10 -2.39 -10.37
N CYS A 212 -7.51 -3.10 -9.41
CA CYS A 212 -7.60 -2.77 -8.00
C CYS A 212 -6.25 -3.01 -7.32
N THR A 213 -5.92 -2.12 -6.40
CA THR A 213 -4.69 -2.20 -5.62
C THR A 213 -5.09 -2.38 -4.15
N PRO A 214 -4.48 -3.31 -3.40
CA PRO A 214 -4.76 -3.49 -1.99
C PRO A 214 -4.34 -2.27 -1.15
N SER A 215 -4.76 -2.21 0.10
CA SER A 215 -4.43 -1.12 1.03
C SER A 215 -2.92 -0.93 1.23
N GLY A 216 -2.14 -2.03 1.19
CA GLY A 216 -0.67 -2.00 1.22
C GLY A 216 -0.03 -1.39 -0.04
N GLY A 217 -0.81 -1.09 -1.08
CA GLY A 217 -0.32 -0.53 -2.34
C GLY A 217 0.21 -1.59 -3.30
N PHE A 218 0.93 -1.14 -4.33
CA PHE A 218 1.54 -2.00 -5.33
C PHE A 218 2.62 -2.89 -4.68
N GLY A 219 2.64 -4.17 -5.00
CA GLY A 219 3.49 -5.16 -4.33
C GLY A 219 3.18 -5.34 -2.83
N GLY A 220 2.04 -4.83 -2.34
CA GLY A 220 1.63 -4.94 -0.95
C GLY A 220 2.40 -4.02 0.02
N ILE A 221 3.36 -3.21 -0.46
CA ILE A 221 4.26 -2.42 0.40
C ILE A 221 4.33 -0.93 0.06
N THR A 222 4.01 -0.51 -1.17
CA THR A 222 4.27 0.86 -1.60
C THR A 222 3.42 1.92 -0.88
N HIS A 223 2.27 1.55 -0.32
CA HIS A 223 1.41 2.43 0.46
C HIS A 223 1.12 1.90 1.87
N ARG A 224 1.85 0.87 2.30
CA ARG A 224 1.68 0.26 3.63
C ARG A 224 2.09 1.24 4.73
N ARG A 225 1.12 1.60 5.56
CA ARG A 225 1.33 2.47 6.73
C ARG A 225 1.56 1.63 7.98
N GLY A 226 2.26 2.21 8.96
CA GLY A 226 2.51 1.57 10.25
C GLY A 226 3.45 0.37 10.17
N ARG A 227 4.20 0.23 9.09
CA ARG A 227 5.23 -0.77 8.93
C ARG A 227 6.39 -0.46 9.88
N VAL A 228 6.76 -1.44 10.70
CA VAL A 228 7.85 -1.32 11.69
C VAL A 228 8.93 -2.37 11.50
N LYS A 229 8.68 -3.40 10.69
CA LYS A 229 9.67 -4.45 10.41
C LYS A 229 10.38 -4.19 9.09
N PRO A 230 11.71 -4.29 9.02
CA PRO A 230 12.47 -4.00 7.82
C PRO A 230 12.26 -5.03 6.72
N ILE A 231 12.25 -4.53 5.47
CA ILE A 231 12.17 -5.33 4.25
C ILE A 231 13.40 -5.04 3.39
N ILE A 232 14.09 -6.09 2.97
CA ILE A 232 15.26 -6.04 2.08
C ILE A 232 14.81 -6.47 0.69
N ALA A 233 15.02 -5.64 -0.33
CA ALA A 233 14.89 -6.06 -1.71
C ALA A 233 16.17 -6.79 -2.16
N ALA A 234 16.05 -8.03 -2.63
CA ALA A 234 17.12 -8.75 -3.32
C ALA A 234 16.79 -8.81 -4.82
N VAL A 235 17.32 -7.84 -5.55
CA VAL A 235 16.94 -7.55 -6.93
C VAL A 235 17.73 -8.41 -7.90
N ASN A 236 17.16 -9.54 -8.32
CA ASN A 236 17.82 -10.55 -9.14
C ASN A 236 17.77 -10.30 -10.66
N GLY A 237 17.22 -9.16 -11.10
CA GLY A 237 17.08 -8.80 -12.50
C GLY A 237 16.36 -7.45 -12.66
N PRO A 238 15.86 -7.09 -13.85
CA PRO A 238 15.19 -5.83 -14.09
C PRO A 238 14.06 -5.51 -13.12
N ALA A 239 14.10 -4.31 -12.52
CA ALA A 239 13.07 -3.69 -11.68
C ALA A 239 12.55 -2.43 -12.38
N ILE A 240 11.41 -2.52 -13.06
CA ILE A 240 10.93 -1.50 -13.98
C ILE A 240 9.56 -0.98 -13.55
N GLY A 241 9.34 0.34 -13.62
CA GLY A 241 8.07 0.97 -13.24
C GLY A 241 7.69 0.61 -11.80
N GLY A 242 6.50 0.03 -11.62
CA GLY A 242 6.08 -0.46 -10.30
C GLY A 242 7.07 -1.39 -9.61
N GLY A 243 7.90 -2.13 -10.37
CA GLY A 243 8.98 -2.95 -9.81
C GLY A 243 10.07 -2.11 -9.16
N MET A 244 10.47 -1.00 -9.77
CA MET A 244 11.37 -0.05 -9.14
C MET A 244 10.70 0.67 -7.95
N GLU A 245 9.40 0.96 -8.03
CA GLU A 245 8.66 1.55 -6.92
C GLU A 245 8.62 0.62 -5.68
N ILE A 246 8.56 -0.72 -5.90
CA ILE A 246 8.70 -1.73 -4.84
C ILE A 246 10.09 -1.64 -4.20
N VAL A 247 11.16 -1.59 -5.00
CA VAL A 247 12.54 -1.48 -4.49
C VAL A 247 12.70 -0.21 -3.66
N LEU A 248 12.23 0.93 -4.17
CA LEU A 248 12.26 2.21 -3.45
C LEU A 248 11.42 2.22 -2.16
N ALA A 249 10.45 1.31 -2.03
CA ALA A 249 9.63 1.16 -0.83
C ALA A 249 10.23 0.21 0.21
N CYS A 250 11.21 -0.62 -0.16
CA CYS A 250 11.99 -1.41 0.77
C CYS A 250 12.96 -0.52 1.56
N ASP A 251 13.38 -0.98 2.73
CA ASP A 251 14.28 -0.22 3.61
C ASP A 251 15.73 -0.36 3.17
N LEU A 252 16.08 -1.52 2.61
CA LEU A 252 17.40 -1.84 2.09
C LEU A 252 17.24 -2.57 0.75
N ALA A 253 18.25 -2.49 -0.10
CA ALA A 253 18.26 -3.19 -1.38
C ALA A 253 19.66 -3.70 -1.72
N LEU A 254 19.73 -4.93 -2.19
CA LEU A 254 20.90 -5.54 -2.82
C LEU A 254 20.53 -5.88 -4.27
N ALA A 255 21.44 -5.72 -5.19
CA ALA A 255 21.20 -6.02 -6.60
C ALA A 255 22.20 -7.04 -7.14
N ALA A 256 21.73 -7.91 -8.01
CA ALA A 256 22.63 -8.65 -8.89
C ALA A 256 23.25 -7.70 -9.92
N ASP A 257 24.45 -7.98 -10.39
CA ASP A 257 25.17 -7.14 -11.37
C ASP A 257 24.45 -7.01 -12.71
N ASN A 258 23.59 -7.97 -13.04
CA ASN A 258 22.72 -7.98 -14.22
C ASN A 258 21.37 -7.28 -13.99
N ALA A 259 21.12 -6.74 -12.79
CA ALA A 259 19.91 -5.99 -12.51
C ALA A 259 19.92 -4.62 -13.21
N SER A 260 18.74 -4.11 -13.48
CA SER A 260 18.55 -2.77 -14.04
C SER A 260 17.29 -2.12 -13.48
N PHE A 261 17.27 -0.79 -13.46
CA PHE A 261 16.23 0.00 -12.81
C PHE A 261 15.72 1.08 -13.76
N ALA A 262 14.41 1.28 -13.81
CA ALA A 262 13.82 2.38 -14.57
C ALA A 262 12.44 2.75 -14.06
N LEU A 263 12.08 4.03 -14.22
CA LEU A 263 10.72 4.55 -14.11
C LEU A 263 10.29 5.11 -15.49
N PRO A 264 9.87 4.25 -16.43
CA PRO A 264 9.63 4.64 -17.81
C PRO A 264 8.22 5.20 -18.04
N GLU A 265 7.47 5.51 -16.98
CA GLU A 265 6.07 5.93 -17.05
C GLU A 265 5.88 7.15 -17.95
N SER A 266 6.80 8.11 -17.94
CA SER A 266 6.77 9.30 -18.81
C SER A 266 6.77 8.96 -20.31
N ARG A 267 7.39 7.83 -20.71
CA ARG A 267 7.45 7.36 -22.10
C ARG A 267 6.14 6.74 -22.60
N VAL A 268 5.26 6.35 -21.68
CA VAL A 268 3.98 5.68 -21.98
C VAL A 268 2.78 6.51 -21.52
N GLY A 269 2.97 7.78 -21.23
CA GLY A 269 1.89 8.69 -20.82
C GLY A 269 1.32 8.38 -19.42
N GLN A 270 2.11 7.76 -18.56
CA GLN A 270 1.76 7.45 -17.17
C GLN A 270 2.64 8.21 -16.19
N VAL A 271 2.35 8.06 -14.91
CA VAL A 271 3.10 8.66 -13.81
C VAL A 271 3.38 7.59 -12.76
N ALA A 272 4.59 7.58 -12.20
CA ALA A 272 5.01 6.65 -11.14
C ALA A 272 4.33 6.98 -9.80
N THR A 273 3.05 6.62 -9.68
CA THR A 273 2.15 7.01 -8.59
C THR A 273 2.22 6.13 -7.36
N ASN A 274 2.93 5.00 -7.42
CA ASN A 274 3.07 4.11 -6.25
C ASN A 274 4.24 4.52 -5.35
N GLY A 275 4.59 5.81 -5.38
CA GLY A 275 5.64 6.41 -4.56
C GLY A 275 6.99 6.53 -5.26
N GLY A 276 7.07 6.26 -6.56
CA GLY A 276 8.31 6.39 -7.34
C GLY A 276 8.85 7.81 -7.32
N ILE A 277 8.00 8.80 -7.56
CA ILE A 277 8.38 10.22 -7.52
C ILE A 277 8.84 10.61 -6.12
N ASP A 278 8.01 10.38 -5.10
CA ASP A 278 8.25 10.86 -3.75
C ASP A 278 9.49 10.23 -3.13
N ARG A 279 9.70 8.93 -3.34
CA ARG A 279 10.85 8.22 -2.77
C ARG A 279 12.13 8.52 -3.53
N LEU A 280 12.09 8.60 -4.86
CA LEU A 280 13.27 8.87 -5.64
C LEU A 280 13.87 10.24 -5.33
N VAL A 281 13.04 11.30 -5.25
CA VAL A 281 13.51 12.66 -4.93
C VAL A 281 14.00 12.81 -3.48
N ARG A 282 13.66 11.88 -2.59
CA ARG A 282 14.17 11.85 -1.21
C ARG A 282 15.49 11.08 -1.10
N GLN A 283 15.72 10.12 -1.99
CA GLN A 283 16.91 9.27 -1.95
C GLN A 283 18.04 9.84 -2.81
N LEU A 284 17.73 10.58 -3.89
CA LEU A 284 18.70 11.12 -4.83
C LEU A 284 18.76 12.66 -4.80
N PRO A 285 19.90 13.24 -5.22
CA PRO A 285 19.94 14.66 -5.54
C PRO A 285 18.83 15.03 -6.55
N PRO A 286 18.11 16.15 -6.33
CA PRO A 286 16.89 16.46 -7.08
C PRO A 286 17.06 16.45 -8.61
N LYS A 287 18.18 16.92 -9.14
CA LYS A 287 18.40 16.95 -10.59
C LYS A 287 18.57 15.55 -11.19
N GLN A 288 19.21 14.63 -10.47
CA GLN A 288 19.35 13.22 -10.88
C GLN A 288 17.99 12.52 -10.85
N ALA A 289 17.23 12.71 -9.76
CA ALA A 289 15.90 12.14 -9.65
C ALA A 289 14.96 12.63 -10.77
N VAL A 290 14.96 13.94 -11.04
CA VAL A 290 14.11 14.54 -12.09
C VAL A 290 14.55 14.08 -13.49
N GLU A 291 15.85 13.98 -13.75
CA GLU A 291 16.37 13.46 -15.02
C GLU A 291 15.87 12.03 -15.27
N ILE A 292 15.98 11.13 -14.29
CA ILE A 292 15.50 9.74 -14.39
C ILE A 292 14.00 9.72 -14.66
N LEU A 293 13.20 10.48 -13.90
CA LEU A 293 11.74 10.53 -14.04
C LEU A 293 11.28 11.08 -15.39
N LEU A 294 11.93 12.14 -15.90
CA LEU A 294 11.55 12.78 -17.16
C LEU A 294 12.00 11.97 -18.38
N THR A 295 13.18 11.37 -18.33
CA THR A 295 13.72 10.58 -19.44
C THR A 295 13.22 9.16 -19.46
N GLY A 296 12.85 8.61 -18.28
CA GLY A 296 12.50 7.21 -18.11
C GLY A 296 13.63 6.26 -18.52
N ARG A 297 14.90 6.73 -18.46
CA ARG A 297 16.03 5.91 -18.86
C ARG A 297 16.28 4.75 -17.92
N VAL A 298 16.99 3.76 -18.41
CA VAL A 298 17.41 2.60 -17.61
C VAL A 298 18.73 2.93 -16.92
N MET A 299 18.84 2.58 -15.66
CA MET A 299 20.06 2.59 -14.85
C MET A 299 20.58 1.17 -14.68
N SER A 300 21.90 1.01 -14.68
CA SER A 300 22.55 -0.24 -14.29
C SER A 300 22.52 -0.45 -12.77
N ALA A 301 22.86 -1.66 -12.32
CA ALA A 301 23.00 -1.96 -10.90
C ALA A 301 24.08 -1.10 -10.23
N GLU A 302 25.23 -0.91 -10.90
CA GLU A 302 26.32 -0.09 -10.39
C GLU A 302 25.93 1.41 -10.28
N GLU A 303 25.25 1.95 -11.28
CA GLU A 303 24.73 3.32 -11.22
C GLU A 303 23.71 3.49 -10.07
N ALA A 304 22.83 2.50 -9.87
CA ALA A 304 21.90 2.51 -8.76
C ALA A 304 22.61 2.44 -7.38
N ARG A 305 23.75 1.76 -7.30
CA ARG A 305 24.60 1.74 -6.12
C ARG A 305 25.30 3.10 -5.90
N GLU A 306 25.85 3.68 -6.94
CA GLU A 306 26.46 5.01 -6.86
C GLU A 306 25.46 6.09 -6.41
N PHE A 307 24.21 5.95 -6.81
CA PHE A 307 23.13 6.85 -6.39
C PHE A 307 22.54 6.53 -5.02
N GLY A 308 22.94 5.41 -4.41
CA GLY A 308 22.42 4.99 -3.10
C GLY A 308 21.03 4.37 -3.11
N ILE A 309 20.52 3.98 -4.29
CA ILE A 309 19.26 3.23 -4.41
C ILE A 309 19.44 1.79 -3.93
N VAL A 310 20.61 1.19 -4.15
CA VAL A 310 20.97 -0.12 -3.64
C VAL A 310 22.23 -0.04 -2.77
N ASN A 311 22.28 -0.85 -1.72
CA ASN A 311 23.38 -0.88 -0.76
C ASN A 311 24.62 -1.58 -1.30
N ALA A 312 24.43 -2.63 -2.13
CA ALA A 312 25.52 -3.37 -2.73
C ALA A 312 25.10 -4.04 -4.03
N VAL A 313 26.09 -4.26 -4.90
CA VAL A 313 25.96 -5.06 -6.11
C VAL A 313 26.85 -6.29 -5.97
N VAL A 314 26.29 -7.46 -6.29
CA VAL A 314 26.94 -8.75 -6.12
C VAL A 314 26.67 -9.66 -7.33
N PRO A 315 27.47 -10.71 -7.56
CA PRO A 315 27.13 -11.71 -8.56
C PRO A 315 25.77 -12.37 -8.31
N PRO A 316 25.00 -12.70 -9.35
CA PRO A 316 23.64 -13.23 -9.21
C PRO A 316 23.53 -14.45 -8.30
N GLU A 317 24.50 -15.35 -8.36
CA GLU A 317 24.56 -16.56 -7.53
C GLU A 317 24.81 -16.30 -6.04
N GLN A 318 25.32 -15.12 -5.70
CA GLN A 318 25.59 -14.70 -4.30
C GLN A 318 24.46 -13.87 -3.70
N LEU A 319 23.57 -13.30 -4.53
CA LEU A 319 22.59 -12.29 -4.13
C LEU A 319 21.75 -12.73 -2.92
N ILE A 320 21.13 -13.89 -2.99
CA ILE A 320 20.24 -14.33 -1.92
C ILE A 320 21.00 -14.65 -0.63
N ASN A 321 22.23 -15.16 -0.74
CA ASN A 321 23.06 -15.45 0.43
C ASN A 321 23.50 -14.15 1.12
N GLU A 322 23.87 -13.12 0.37
CA GLU A 322 24.23 -11.81 0.92
C GLU A 322 23.01 -11.12 1.55
N ALA A 323 21.82 -11.23 0.92
CA ALA A 323 20.57 -10.72 1.51
C ALA A 323 20.23 -11.44 2.83
N ARG A 324 20.42 -12.75 2.90
CA ARG A 324 20.23 -13.55 4.14
C ARG A 324 21.22 -13.16 5.22
N LYS A 325 22.49 -12.93 4.90
CA LYS A 325 23.49 -12.44 5.86
C LYS A 325 23.08 -11.08 6.44
N LEU A 326 22.67 -10.15 5.57
CA LEU A 326 22.21 -8.85 6.00
C LEU A 326 20.96 -8.95 6.88
N ALA A 327 19.99 -9.77 6.48
CA ALA A 327 18.76 -10.00 7.26
C ALA A 327 19.08 -10.63 8.63
N THR A 328 20.00 -11.60 8.70
CA THR A 328 20.45 -12.20 9.97
C THR A 328 21.07 -11.14 10.88
N SER A 329 21.98 -10.31 10.34
CA SER A 329 22.61 -9.24 11.09
C SER A 329 21.60 -8.26 11.70
N ILE A 330 20.50 -7.99 11.00
CA ILE A 330 19.41 -7.14 11.51
C ILE A 330 18.56 -7.90 12.54
N ALA A 331 18.23 -9.15 12.24
CA ALA A 331 17.38 -9.98 13.10
C ALA A 331 18.04 -10.30 14.46
N ASP A 332 19.35 -10.31 14.53
CA ASP A 332 20.12 -10.53 15.77
C ASP A 332 20.13 -9.31 16.70
N ASN A 333 19.71 -8.13 16.19
CA ASN A 333 19.60 -6.93 17.01
C ASN A 333 18.32 -6.94 17.86
N ALA A 334 18.27 -6.04 18.87
CA ALA A 334 17.10 -5.86 19.72
C ALA A 334 15.87 -5.43 18.89
N PRO A 335 14.77 -6.24 18.86
CA PRO A 335 13.66 -5.98 17.94
C PRO A 335 13.03 -4.61 18.11
N LEU A 336 12.76 -4.19 19.34
CA LEU A 336 12.17 -2.87 19.60
C LEU A 336 13.06 -1.71 19.14
N SER A 337 14.39 -1.86 19.23
CA SER A 337 15.31 -0.84 18.72
C SER A 337 15.26 -0.75 17.20
N VAL A 338 15.22 -1.91 16.50
CA VAL A 338 15.07 -1.96 15.03
C VAL A 338 13.75 -1.34 14.59
N GLN A 339 12.66 -1.67 15.30
CA GLN A 339 11.31 -1.16 14.99
C GLN A 339 11.14 0.35 15.27
N SER A 340 12.06 0.95 16.04
CA SER A 340 12.01 2.38 16.40
C SER A 340 12.81 3.28 15.45
N ILE A 341 13.59 2.69 14.54
CA ILE A 341 14.36 3.39 13.52
C ILE A 341 13.49 3.74 12.32
#